data_d26c99403c1a94b95bcc8a9ab313682b
#
_entry.id   d26c99403c1a94b95bcc8a9ab313682b
#
_cell.length_a   1.000
_cell.length_b   1.000
_cell.length_c   1.000
_cell.angle_alpha   90.00
_cell.angle_beta   90.00
_cell.angle_gamma   90.00
#
_symmetry.space_group_name_H-M   'P 1'
#
loop_
_entity.id
_entity.type
_entity.pdbx_description
1 polymer ?
#
loop_
_entity_poly.entity_id
_entity_poly.type
_entity_poly.pdbx_seq_one_letter_code
_entity_poly.pdbx_strand_id
1 'polypeptide(L)' 'MKPTIRDIAEAASVSTAAVSYVINDKPGVSDDTRQRVLTIMRDMRYRPNPQARG' A
#
# COMPACT_ATOMS: atom_id res chain seq x y z
N MET A 1 16.90 5.50 -1.90
CA MET A 1 15.74 6.13 -1.26
C MET A 1 14.67 5.10 -1.00
N LYS A 2 13.99 5.26 0.11
CA LYS A 2 12.93 4.30 0.45
C LYS A 2 11.63 4.71 -0.22
N PRO A 3 10.88 3.76 -0.75
CA PRO A 3 9.57 4.08 -1.29
C PRO A 3 8.62 4.54 -0.18
N THR A 4 7.67 5.37 -0.56
CA THR A 4 6.67 5.87 0.37
C THR A 4 5.30 5.40 -0.07
N ILE A 5 4.29 5.63 0.80
CA ILE A 5 2.92 5.31 0.44
C ILE A 5 2.54 6.02 -0.86
N ARG A 6 3.02 7.24 -1.04
CA ARG A 6 2.73 7.99 -2.25
C ARG A 6 3.30 7.28 -3.48
N ASP A 7 4.51 6.77 -3.37
CA ASP A 7 5.12 6.03 -4.48
C ASP A 7 4.28 4.81 -4.83
N ILE A 8 3.84 4.09 -3.82
CA ILE A 8 3.00 2.92 -4.04
C ILE A 8 1.69 3.31 -4.73
N ALA A 9 1.07 4.38 -4.24
CA ALA A 9 -0.20 4.84 -4.79
C ALA A 9 -0.05 5.20 -6.27
N GLU A 10 1.01 5.91 -6.62
CA GLU A 10 1.23 6.29 -8.01
C GLU A 10 1.46 5.07 -8.88
N ALA A 11 2.28 4.14 -8.41
CA ALA A 11 2.57 2.95 -9.19
C ALA A 11 1.33 2.09 -9.39
N ALA A 12 0.44 2.08 -8.40
CA ALA A 12 -0.78 1.29 -8.47
C ALA A 12 -1.95 2.05 -9.10
N SER A 13 -1.76 3.34 -9.39
CA SER A 13 -2.81 4.20 -9.93
C SER A 13 -4.01 4.30 -8.99
N VAL A 14 -3.73 4.42 -7.71
CA VAL A 14 -4.78 4.55 -6.70
C VAL A 14 -4.42 5.71 -5.77
N SER A 15 -5.35 6.06 -4.90
CA SER A 15 -5.09 7.11 -3.93
C SER A 15 -4.24 6.59 -2.78
N THR A 16 -3.59 7.51 -2.04
CA THR A 16 -2.85 7.11 -0.86
C THR A 16 -3.78 6.52 0.20
N ALA A 17 -5.03 6.97 0.23
CA ALA A 17 -6.01 6.40 1.15
C ALA A 17 -6.24 4.93 0.86
N ALA A 18 -6.30 4.56 -0.44
CA ALA A 18 -6.49 3.16 -0.81
C ALA A 18 -5.31 2.31 -0.34
N VAL A 19 -4.09 2.83 -0.50
CA VAL A 19 -2.91 2.10 -0.02
C VAL A 19 -2.97 1.92 1.49
N SER A 20 -3.37 2.96 2.20
CA SER A 20 -3.51 2.89 3.65
C SER A 20 -4.52 1.83 4.06
N TYR A 21 -5.64 1.75 3.35
CA TYR A 21 -6.65 0.73 3.63
C TYR A 21 -6.08 -0.68 3.46
N VAL A 22 -5.29 -0.89 2.41
CA VAL A 22 -4.68 -2.18 2.18
C VAL A 22 -3.71 -2.53 3.30
N ILE A 23 -2.89 -1.58 3.72
CA ILE A 23 -1.91 -1.79 4.77
C ILE A 23 -2.61 -2.15 6.09
N ASN A 24 -3.72 -1.51 6.38
CA ASN A 24 -4.44 -1.72 7.62
C ASN A 24 -5.52 -2.79 7.51
N ASP A 25 -5.58 -3.46 6.37
CA ASP A 25 -6.53 -4.53 6.12
C ASP A 25 -7.96 -4.08 6.38
N LYS A 26 -8.28 -2.88 5.93
CA LYS A 26 -9.62 -2.33 6.11
C LYS A 26 -10.45 -2.55 4.86
N PRO A 27 -11.76 -2.67 5.01
CA PRO A 27 -12.65 -2.74 3.84
C PRO A 27 -12.66 -1.39 3.14
N GLY A 28 -13.11 -1.38 1.91
CA GLY A 28 -13.19 -0.16 1.14
C GLY A 28 -12.42 -0.19 -0.14
N VAL A 29 -11.64 -1.26 -0.37
CA VAL A 29 -10.97 -1.47 -1.64
C VAL A 29 -11.37 -2.83 -2.17
N SER A 30 -11.40 -2.95 -3.50
CA SER A 30 -11.74 -4.22 -4.13
C SER A 30 -10.55 -5.17 -3.99
N ASP A 31 -10.83 -6.46 -4.16
CA ASP A 31 -9.77 -7.46 -4.13
C ASP A 31 -8.74 -7.20 -5.21
N ASP A 32 -9.20 -6.77 -6.38
CA ASP A 32 -8.31 -6.48 -7.48
C ASP A 32 -7.35 -5.36 -7.11
N THR A 33 -7.86 -4.30 -6.52
CA THR A 33 -7.04 -3.18 -6.07
C THR A 33 -6.08 -3.62 -4.98
N ARG A 34 -6.57 -4.42 -4.04
CA ARG A 34 -5.73 -4.93 -2.96
C ARG A 34 -4.56 -5.72 -3.52
N GLN A 35 -4.83 -6.62 -4.46
CA GLN A 35 -3.77 -7.45 -5.05
C GLN A 35 -2.76 -6.59 -5.79
N ARG A 36 -3.24 -5.59 -6.50
CA ARG A 36 -2.36 -4.69 -7.23
C ARG A 36 -1.42 -3.95 -6.28
N VAL A 37 -1.96 -3.40 -5.20
CA VAL A 37 -1.17 -2.67 -4.23
C VAL A 37 -0.16 -3.59 -3.56
N LEU A 38 -0.59 -4.79 -3.16
CA LEU A 38 0.30 -5.74 -2.50
C LEU A 38 1.45 -6.14 -3.41
N THR A 39 1.15 -6.38 -4.69
CA THR A 39 2.18 -6.75 -5.66
C THR A 39 3.21 -5.64 -5.79
N ILE A 40 2.74 -4.40 -5.88
CA ILE A 40 3.63 -3.26 -6.04
C ILE A 40 4.47 -3.06 -4.78
N MET A 41 3.85 -3.22 -3.62
CA MET A 41 4.59 -3.11 -2.37
C MET A 41 5.73 -4.13 -2.32
N ARG A 42 5.46 -5.34 -2.78
CA ARG A 42 6.48 -6.38 -2.81
C ARG A 42 7.60 -6.02 -3.80
N ASP A 43 7.21 -5.55 -4.99
CA ASP A 43 8.18 -5.21 -6.02
C ASP A 43 9.08 -4.06 -5.58
N MET A 44 8.52 -3.10 -4.89
CA MET A 44 9.27 -1.93 -4.42
C MET A 44 9.90 -2.17 -3.06
N ARG A 45 9.70 -3.35 -2.50
CA ARG A 45 10.24 -3.72 -1.18
C ARG A 45 9.79 -2.75 -0.10
N TYR A 46 8.59 -2.24 -0.26
CA TYR A 46 8.01 -1.37 0.74
C TYR A 46 7.48 -2.21 1.90
N ARG A 47 7.82 -1.82 3.11
CA ARG A 47 7.32 -2.50 4.29
C ARG A 47 6.63 -1.49 5.18
N PRO A 48 5.35 -1.70 5.51
CA PRO A 48 4.74 -0.90 6.55
C PRO A 48 5.52 -1.11 7.83
N ASN A 49 5.74 -0.03 8.56
CA ASN A 49 6.53 -0.13 9.79
C ASN A 49 5.63 -0.54 10.95
N PRO A 50 5.67 -1.81 11.37
CA PRO A 50 4.79 -2.26 12.46
C PRO A 50 5.12 -1.60 13.78
N GLN A 51 6.34 -1.13 13.94
CA GLN A 51 6.73 -0.48 15.19
C GLN A 51 6.11 0.88 15.34
N ALA A 52 5.73 1.51 14.25
CA ALA A 52 5.08 2.80 14.31
C ALA A 52 3.73 2.72 15.00
N ARG A 53 3.22 1.53 15.20
CA ARG A 53 1.94 1.34 15.84
C ARG A 53 2.02 1.33 17.35
N GLY A 54 3.21 1.27 17.84
CA GLY A 54 3.45 1.32 19.27
C GLY A 54 3.16 0.06 19.98
#